data_c27d427e498094ab33e479ecb8e3bf82
#
_entry.id   c27d427e498094ab33e479ecb8e3bf82
#
_cell.length_a   1.000
_cell.length_b   1.000
_cell.length_c   1.000
_cell.angle_alpha   90.00
_cell.angle_beta   90.00
_cell.angle_gamma   90.00
#
_symmetry.space_group_name_H-M   'P 1'
#
loop_
_entity.id
_entity.type
_entity.pdbx_description
1 polymer ?
#
loop_
_entity_poly.entity_id
_entity_poly.type
_entity_poly.pdbx_seq_one_letter_code
_entity_poly.pdbx_strand_id
1 'polypeptide(L)'
;MKKVAVLAATLLLVAIAVGGVAPSAYAHRDVEKGDVRITTGWGVEPPLLGQPNTVIIIVSQNDERVINALVDSEISIRKGGVSKTLDFAPTEEEGFYAADIIPTQLGQYVVVISGNIAGRDFDEQIQIEDVEDTRSLNFPESGGNPGIPDDFVEQMRGVITELTTQVEEAKGSSQQARDAAASAAESATEIKASADRAYLVGMAGIGVGAAGIAIAVVALRRA
;
A
#
# COMPACT_ATOMS: atom_id res chain seq x y z
N MET A 1 63.70 3.62 28.42
CA MET A 1 62.92 2.36 28.31
C MET A 1 61.75 2.28 29.30
N LYS A 2 61.93 2.59 30.61
CA LYS A 2 60.83 2.53 31.62
C LYS A 2 59.65 3.48 31.32
N LYS A 3 59.89 4.70 30.81
CA LYS A 3 58.84 5.69 30.48
C LYS A 3 57.94 5.25 29.27
N VAL A 4 58.52 4.57 28.29
CA VAL A 4 57.78 4.04 27.12
C VAL A 4 56.91 2.85 27.52
N ALA A 5 57.40 1.99 28.39
CA ALA A 5 56.64 0.85 28.91
C ALA A 5 55.44 1.29 29.75
N VAL A 6 55.57 2.37 30.54
CA VAL A 6 54.45 2.94 31.32
C VAL A 6 53.41 3.54 30.42
N LEU A 7 53.82 4.28 29.37
CA LEU A 7 52.92 4.86 28.40
C LEU A 7 52.13 3.81 27.62
N ALA A 8 52.77 2.75 27.19
CA ALA A 8 52.15 1.61 26.50
C ALA A 8 51.16 0.85 27.40
N ALA A 9 51.47 0.66 28.68
CA ALA A 9 50.60 0.02 29.66
C ALA A 9 49.34 0.89 29.94
N THR A 10 49.49 2.23 30.01
CA THR A 10 48.38 3.16 30.22
C THR A 10 47.46 3.20 28.99
N LEU A 11 48.00 3.17 27.77
CA LEU A 11 47.22 3.12 26.55
C LEU A 11 46.42 1.82 26.41
N LEU A 12 47.01 0.69 26.82
CA LEU A 12 46.36 -0.62 26.83
C LEU A 12 45.21 -0.67 27.84
N LEU A 13 45.38 -0.09 29.02
CA LEU A 13 44.36 -0.02 30.07
C LEU A 13 43.17 0.86 29.63
N VAL A 14 43.42 1.98 28.96
CA VAL A 14 42.38 2.83 28.41
C VAL A 14 41.61 2.15 27.23
N ALA A 15 42.29 1.37 26.38
CA ALA A 15 41.66 0.60 25.33
C ALA A 15 40.71 -0.49 25.84
N ILE A 16 41.07 -1.15 26.99
CA ILE A 16 40.23 -2.16 27.65
C ILE A 16 39.01 -1.48 28.31
N ALA A 17 39.18 -0.29 28.89
CA ALA A 17 38.08 0.44 29.53
C ALA A 17 37.03 0.97 28.55
N VAL A 18 37.41 1.29 27.29
CA VAL A 18 36.49 1.75 26.25
C VAL A 18 35.85 0.60 25.48
N GLY A 19 36.47 -0.58 25.46
CA GLY A 19 35.96 -1.77 24.74
C GLY A 19 34.84 -2.55 25.47
N GLY A 20 34.45 -2.15 26.68
CA GLY A 20 33.59 -2.94 27.57
C GLY A 20 32.12 -2.54 27.61
N VAL A 21 31.64 -1.56 26.80
CA VAL A 21 30.25 -1.17 26.77
C VAL A 21 29.68 -1.47 25.36
N ALA A 22 29.67 -2.76 25.00
CA ALA A 22 28.76 -3.19 23.94
C ALA A 22 27.33 -3.07 24.53
N PRO A 23 26.39 -2.29 23.94
CA PRO A 23 25.00 -2.37 24.36
C PRO A 23 24.56 -3.82 24.14
N SER A 24 24.03 -4.44 25.18
CA SER A 24 23.39 -5.75 25.06
C SER A 24 22.23 -5.55 24.06
N ALA A 25 22.32 -6.22 22.91
CA ALA A 25 21.18 -6.31 22.01
C ALA A 25 20.14 -7.20 22.71
N TYR A 26 19.26 -6.59 23.48
CA TYR A 26 18.09 -7.27 24.00
C TYR A 26 17.03 -7.23 22.89
N ALA A 27 16.71 -8.37 22.35
CA ALA A 27 15.63 -8.59 21.42
C ALA A 27 14.26 -8.25 22.06
N HIS A 28 14.16 -8.39 23.38
CA HIS A 28 12.98 -8.08 24.19
C HIS A 28 13.23 -6.87 25.09
N ARG A 29 12.17 -6.10 25.34
CA ARG A 29 12.22 -4.91 26.19
C ARG A 29 11.45 -5.12 27.47
N ASP A 30 12.08 -4.76 28.58
CA ASP A 30 11.52 -4.87 29.93
C ASP A 30 11.06 -3.49 30.43
N VAL A 31 9.90 -3.49 31.09
CA VAL A 31 9.40 -2.37 31.89
C VAL A 31 9.03 -2.90 33.27
N GLU A 32 9.48 -2.21 34.31
CA GLU A 32 9.24 -2.58 35.69
C GLU A 32 8.46 -1.51 36.44
N LYS A 33 7.43 -1.92 37.18
CA LYS A 33 6.72 -1.07 38.15
C LYS A 33 6.58 -1.80 39.49
N GLY A 34 7.41 -1.40 40.44
CA GLY A 34 7.51 -2.04 41.74
C GLY A 34 8.00 -3.47 41.61
N ASP A 35 7.15 -4.43 41.92
CA ASP A 35 7.40 -5.86 41.88
C ASP A 35 6.94 -6.54 40.59
N VAL A 36 6.30 -5.77 39.67
CA VAL A 36 5.81 -6.28 38.38
C VAL A 36 6.76 -5.90 37.26
N ARG A 37 7.18 -6.91 36.48
CA ARG A 37 7.96 -6.76 35.25
C ARG A 37 7.14 -7.23 34.05
N ILE A 38 7.14 -6.42 33.01
CA ILE A 38 6.56 -6.74 31.70
C ILE A 38 7.70 -6.78 30.69
N THR A 39 7.86 -7.93 30.01
CA THR A 39 8.77 -8.09 28.88
C THR A 39 7.96 -8.17 27.61
N THR A 40 8.30 -7.40 26.58
CA THR A 40 7.61 -7.43 25.27
C THR A 40 8.60 -7.41 24.11
N GLY A 41 8.20 -7.98 22.99
CA GLY A 41 8.98 -8.08 21.77
C GLY A 41 8.23 -8.84 20.67
N TRP A 42 8.97 -9.25 19.66
CA TRP A 42 8.47 -10.13 18.62
C TRP A 42 8.62 -11.59 19.03
N GLY A 43 7.68 -12.44 18.61
CA GLY A 43 7.76 -13.88 18.86
C GLY A 43 8.74 -14.59 17.92
N VAL A 44 8.94 -14.05 16.72
CA VAL A 44 9.95 -14.51 15.76
C VAL A 44 10.88 -13.36 15.41
N GLU A 45 12.17 -13.57 15.55
CA GLU A 45 13.20 -12.55 15.31
C GLU A 45 14.25 -13.05 14.29
N PRO A 46 14.70 -12.14 13.40
CA PRO A 46 14.23 -10.78 13.20
C PRO A 46 12.80 -10.73 12.64
N PRO A 47 11.98 -9.73 13.02
CA PRO A 47 10.66 -9.55 12.43
C PRO A 47 10.79 -9.09 10.97
N LEU A 48 10.11 -9.77 10.04
CA LEU A 48 10.24 -9.53 8.61
C LEU A 48 8.99 -8.90 8.01
N LEU A 49 9.19 -7.97 7.11
CA LEU A 49 8.11 -7.29 6.37
C LEU A 49 7.21 -8.30 5.64
N GLY A 50 5.90 -8.20 5.88
CA GLY A 50 4.89 -9.03 5.21
C GLY A 50 4.84 -10.49 5.65
N GLN A 51 5.64 -10.90 6.62
CA GLN A 51 5.61 -12.25 7.19
C GLN A 51 4.73 -12.29 8.44
N PRO A 52 3.94 -13.37 8.65
CA PRO A 52 3.23 -13.59 9.90
C PRO A 52 4.21 -13.63 11.07
N ASN A 53 3.86 -12.94 12.14
CA ASN A 53 4.62 -12.90 13.38
C ASN A 53 3.65 -12.74 14.56
N THR A 54 4.16 -12.76 15.78
CA THR A 54 3.42 -12.46 17.00
C THR A 54 4.10 -11.34 17.78
N VAL A 55 3.30 -10.52 18.45
CA VAL A 55 3.80 -9.69 19.53
C VAL A 55 3.63 -10.49 20.81
N ILE A 56 4.67 -10.60 21.62
CA ILE A 56 4.62 -11.31 22.88
C ILE A 56 4.66 -10.35 24.07
N ILE A 57 3.98 -10.74 25.14
CA ILE A 57 4.05 -10.08 26.44
C ILE A 57 4.24 -11.15 27.48
N ILE A 58 5.22 -10.94 28.34
CA ILE A 58 5.51 -11.80 29.46
C ILE A 58 5.34 -10.99 30.73
N VAL A 59 4.53 -11.46 31.66
CA VAL A 59 4.28 -10.77 32.93
C VAL A 59 4.80 -11.59 34.08
N SER A 60 5.64 -10.98 34.91
CA SER A 60 6.11 -11.55 36.16
C SER A 60 5.96 -10.59 37.34
N GLN A 61 5.70 -11.12 38.51
CA GLN A 61 5.65 -10.39 39.78
C GLN A 61 6.54 -11.11 40.81
N ASN A 62 7.50 -10.41 41.39
CA ASN A 62 8.54 -11.00 42.26
C ASN A 62 9.27 -12.18 41.58
N ASP A 63 9.55 -12.06 40.27
CA ASP A 63 10.14 -13.08 39.40
C ASP A 63 9.30 -14.35 39.18
N GLU A 64 8.06 -14.41 39.68
CA GLU A 64 7.10 -15.47 39.38
C GLU A 64 6.16 -15.05 38.23
N ARG A 65 5.82 -15.99 37.35
CA ARG A 65 4.90 -15.74 36.20
C ARG A 65 3.48 -15.51 36.68
N VAL A 66 2.78 -14.52 36.07
CA VAL A 66 1.42 -14.13 36.45
C VAL A 66 0.43 -14.55 35.39
N ILE A 67 -0.48 -15.45 35.71
CA ILE A 67 -1.59 -15.87 34.85
C ILE A 67 -2.73 -14.83 34.89
N ASN A 68 -3.46 -14.70 33.76
CA ASN A 68 -4.58 -13.75 33.61
C ASN A 68 -4.19 -12.29 33.93
N ALA A 69 -2.92 -11.92 33.72
CA ALA A 69 -2.41 -10.61 34.09
C ALA A 69 -2.96 -9.47 33.22
N LEU A 70 -3.43 -9.76 31.99
CA LEU A 70 -3.85 -8.75 31.00
C LEU A 70 -5.33 -8.44 30.99
N VAL A 71 -6.14 -9.02 31.88
CA VAL A 71 -7.62 -8.93 31.87
C VAL A 71 -8.11 -7.47 31.99
N ASP A 72 -7.45 -6.67 32.82
CA ASP A 72 -7.81 -5.28 33.10
C ASP A 72 -6.90 -4.29 32.37
N SER A 73 -6.36 -4.68 31.21
CA SER A 73 -5.47 -3.86 30.40
C SER A 73 -5.89 -3.79 28.93
N GLU A 74 -5.54 -2.71 28.28
CA GLU A 74 -5.63 -2.53 26.84
C GLU A 74 -4.24 -2.43 26.26
N ILE A 75 -3.96 -3.25 25.26
CA ILE A 75 -2.66 -3.29 24.60
C ILE A 75 -2.83 -3.07 23.11
N SER A 76 -2.10 -2.10 22.60
CA SER A 76 -2.10 -1.77 21.17
C SER A 76 -0.69 -1.69 20.63
N ILE A 77 -0.56 -1.88 19.32
CA ILE A 77 0.68 -1.64 18.59
C ILE A 77 0.52 -0.41 17.72
N ARG A 78 1.56 0.42 17.67
CA ARG A 78 1.57 1.67 16.90
C ARG A 78 2.73 1.71 15.91
N LYS A 79 2.44 2.20 14.69
CA LYS A 79 3.42 2.46 13.64
C LYS A 79 2.99 3.69 12.83
N GLY A 80 3.90 4.66 12.64
CA GLY A 80 3.66 5.82 11.76
C GLY A 80 2.39 6.61 12.09
N GLY A 81 2.01 6.72 13.38
CA GLY A 81 0.80 7.42 13.82
C GLY A 81 -0.50 6.60 13.75
N VAL A 82 -0.45 5.37 13.23
CA VAL A 82 -1.58 4.43 13.23
C VAL A 82 -1.43 3.49 14.42
N SER A 83 -2.55 3.23 15.13
CA SER A 83 -2.61 2.28 16.26
C SER A 83 -3.62 1.18 15.94
N LYS A 84 -3.30 -0.04 16.41
CA LYS A 84 -4.17 -1.21 16.34
C LYS A 84 -4.18 -1.89 17.70
N THR A 85 -5.35 -2.06 18.31
CA THR A 85 -5.52 -2.91 19.49
C THR A 85 -5.25 -4.35 19.11
N LEU A 86 -4.51 -5.08 19.96
CA LEU A 86 -4.15 -6.48 19.76
C LEU A 86 -4.91 -7.35 20.77
N ASP A 87 -5.44 -8.45 20.29
CA ASP A 87 -6.11 -9.47 21.11
C ASP A 87 -5.08 -10.48 21.59
N PHE A 88 -4.57 -10.30 22.81
CA PHE A 88 -3.61 -11.20 23.42
C PHE A 88 -4.29 -12.44 24.01
N ALA A 89 -3.87 -13.60 23.56
CA ALA A 89 -4.26 -14.88 24.13
C ALA A 89 -3.14 -15.44 25.03
N PRO A 90 -3.46 -16.10 26.15
CA PRO A 90 -2.45 -16.85 26.92
C PRO A 90 -1.90 -18.00 26.06
N THR A 91 -0.62 -18.25 26.19
CA THR A 91 0.05 -19.40 25.56
C THR A 91 0.05 -20.63 26.50
N GLU A 92 0.70 -21.72 26.08
CA GLU A 92 0.89 -22.90 26.95
C GLU A 92 1.83 -22.62 28.13
N GLU A 93 2.64 -21.57 28.04
CA GLU A 93 3.57 -21.15 29.08
C GLU A 93 2.91 -20.10 29.98
N GLU A 94 2.92 -20.33 31.29
CA GLU A 94 2.32 -19.42 32.26
C GLU A 94 2.92 -18.02 32.19
N GLY A 95 2.07 -16.98 32.23
CA GLY A 95 2.48 -15.59 32.19
C GLY A 95 2.95 -15.11 30.81
N PHE A 96 2.88 -15.97 29.78
CA PHE A 96 3.14 -15.61 28.39
C PHE A 96 1.84 -15.37 27.64
N TYR A 97 1.79 -14.28 26.88
CA TYR A 97 0.66 -13.88 26.05
C TYR A 97 1.19 -13.53 24.67
N ALA A 98 0.42 -13.89 23.64
CA ALA A 98 0.78 -13.66 22.26
C ALA A 98 -0.40 -13.10 21.48
N ALA A 99 -0.13 -12.19 20.54
CA ALA A 99 -1.10 -11.67 19.58
C ALA A 99 -0.53 -11.70 18.17
N ASP A 100 -1.28 -12.29 17.24
CA ASP A 100 -0.87 -12.45 15.86
C ASP A 100 -0.92 -11.13 15.08
N ILE A 101 0.09 -10.90 14.26
CA ILE A 101 0.21 -9.71 13.42
C ILE A 101 1.04 -10.00 12.16
N ILE A 102 0.77 -9.26 11.09
CA ILE A 102 1.65 -9.19 9.92
C ILE A 102 2.16 -7.75 9.83
N PRO A 103 3.46 -7.48 10.10
CA PRO A 103 4.03 -6.15 9.95
C PRO A 103 4.11 -5.77 8.47
N THR A 104 3.53 -4.64 8.11
CA THR A 104 3.43 -4.17 6.71
C THR A 104 4.29 -2.94 6.41
N GLN A 105 5.09 -2.49 7.37
CA GLN A 105 6.02 -1.37 7.22
C GLN A 105 7.36 -1.69 7.89
N LEU A 106 8.45 -1.25 7.28
CA LEU A 106 9.80 -1.40 7.82
C LEU A 106 10.03 -0.50 9.05
N GLY A 107 11.00 -0.89 9.89
CA GLY A 107 11.49 -0.11 11.02
C GLY A 107 10.65 -0.27 12.27
N GLN A 108 10.80 0.65 13.22
CA GLN A 108 10.38 0.53 14.59
C GLN A 108 8.86 0.53 14.79
N TYR A 109 8.39 -0.39 15.61
CA TYR A 109 7.04 -0.46 16.14
C TYR A 109 7.05 -0.15 17.64
N VAL A 110 5.91 0.33 18.16
CA VAL A 110 5.76 0.68 19.57
C VAL A 110 4.57 -0.08 20.14
N VAL A 111 4.79 -0.87 21.17
CA VAL A 111 3.74 -1.48 21.99
C VAL A 111 3.29 -0.46 23.03
N VAL A 112 2.01 -0.18 23.08
CA VAL A 112 1.39 0.73 24.04
C VAL A 112 0.57 -0.12 25.00
N ILE A 113 0.88 -0.02 26.28
CA ILE A 113 0.24 -0.78 27.36
C ILE A 113 -0.44 0.21 28.28
N SER A 114 -1.75 0.05 28.50
CA SER A 114 -2.53 0.85 29.44
C SER A 114 -3.47 -0.03 30.28
N GLY A 115 -3.66 0.34 31.52
CA GLY A 115 -4.53 -0.36 32.46
C GLY A 115 -3.83 -1.00 33.63
N ASN A 116 -4.53 -1.86 34.37
CA ASN A 116 -4.01 -2.52 35.56
C ASN A 116 -3.47 -3.92 35.21
N ILE A 117 -2.21 -4.15 35.53
CA ILE A 117 -1.53 -5.44 35.30
C ILE A 117 -0.94 -5.90 36.63
N ALA A 118 -1.40 -7.05 37.10
CA ALA A 118 -0.98 -7.64 38.37
C ALA A 118 -1.02 -6.65 39.55
N GLY A 119 -2.08 -5.81 39.60
CA GLY A 119 -2.29 -4.83 40.67
C GLY A 119 -1.46 -3.54 40.56
N ARG A 120 -0.81 -3.30 39.41
CA ARG A 120 -0.07 -2.08 39.10
C ARG A 120 -0.66 -1.39 37.87
N ASP A 121 -0.77 -0.07 37.93
CA ASP A 121 -1.25 0.72 36.80
C ASP A 121 -0.09 1.01 35.83
N PHE A 122 -0.25 0.61 34.58
CA PHE A 122 0.67 0.86 33.48
C PHE A 122 0.09 1.88 32.49
N ASP A 123 0.94 2.74 31.99
CA ASP A 123 0.71 3.67 30.85
C ASP A 123 2.08 3.84 30.18
N GLU A 124 2.45 2.82 29.40
CA GLU A 124 3.80 2.69 28.88
C GLU A 124 3.81 2.56 27.36
N GLN A 125 4.86 3.09 26.74
CA GLN A 125 5.12 3.00 25.31
C GLN A 125 6.49 2.36 25.12
N ILE A 126 6.50 1.14 24.65
CA ILE A 126 7.70 0.31 24.57
C ILE A 126 8.08 0.11 23.12
N GLN A 127 9.25 0.58 22.72
CA GLN A 127 9.80 0.34 21.39
C GLN A 127 10.31 -1.08 21.32
N ILE A 128 9.81 -1.85 20.36
CA ILE A 128 10.29 -3.21 20.07
C ILE A 128 11.20 -3.18 18.85
N GLU A 129 11.85 -4.30 18.54
CA GLU A 129 12.84 -4.43 17.48
C GLU A 129 12.28 -4.01 16.12
N ASP A 130 13.15 -3.45 15.28
CA ASP A 130 12.80 -2.96 13.95
C ASP A 130 12.42 -4.09 13.00
N VAL A 131 11.32 -3.91 12.28
CA VAL A 131 10.95 -4.80 11.18
C VAL A 131 11.91 -4.62 10.02
N GLU A 132 12.52 -5.71 9.61
CA GLU A 132 13.52 -5.77 8.54
C GLU A 132 12.90 -6.17 7.18
N ASP A 133 13.65 -5.89 6.13
CA ASP A 133 13.33 -6.37 4.80
C ASP A 133 13.63 -7.88 4.69
N THR A 134 12.74 -8.66 4.07
CA THR A 134 12.95 -10.09 3.84
C THR A 134 14.25 -10.40 3.11
N ARG A 135 14.81 -9.44 2.37
CA ARG A 135 16.09 -9.56 1.68
C ARG A 135 17.27 -9.79 2.62
N SER A 136 17.16 -9.37 3.90
CA SER A 136 18.23 -9.59 4.90
C SER A 136 18.55 -11.07 5.12
N LEU A 137 17.59 -11.96 4.85
CA LEU A 137 17.75 -13.42 5.02
C LEU A 137 17.97 -14.18 3.71
N ASN A 138 18.05 -13.50 2.56
CA ASN A 138 18.23 -14.19 1.28
C ASN A 138 19.64 -14.81 1.15
N PHE A 139 19.68 -16.08 0.82
CA PHE A 139 20.94 -16.78 0.48
C PHE A 139 20.73 -17.75 -0.69
N PRO A 140 21.54 -17.70 -1.76
CA PRO A 140 22.52 -16.64 -2.03
C PRO A 140 21.87 -15.28 -2.25
N GLU A 141 22.60 -14.19 -1.97
CA GLU A 141 22.11 -12.85 -2.26
C GLU A 141 21.82 -12.73 -3.77
N SER A 142 20.54 -12.62 -4.07
CA SER A 142 20.11 -12.35 -5.45
C SER A 142 20.40 -10.88 -5.74
N GLY A 143 21.29 -10.58 -6.65
CA GLY A 143 21.64 -9.22 -7.08
C GLY A 143 20.52 -8.50 -7.84
N GLY A 144 19.28 -9.01 -7.74
CA GLY A 144 18.06 -8.49 -8.34
C GLY A 144 16.88 -8.63 -7.39
N ASN A 145 15.73 -8.16 -7.80
CA ASN A 145 14.49 -8.13 -7.01
C ASN A 145 14.17 -9.52 -6.41
N PRO A 146 14.12 -9.70 -5.06
CA PRO A 146 14.00 -11.02 -4.46
C PRO A 146 12.65 -11.64 -4.79
N GLY A 147 12.69 -12.84 -5.33
CA GLY A 147 11.51 -13.68 -5.58
C GLY A 147 10.86 -13.53 -6.95
N ILE A 148 11.32 -12.61 -7.79
CA ILE A 148 10.86 -12.52 -9.18
C ILE A 148 12.05 -12.88 -10.08
N PRO A 149 12.01 -14.02 -10.79
CA PRO A 149 13.05 -14.36 -11.77
C PRO A 149 13.24 -13.22 -12.78
N ASP A 150 14.47 -12.95 -13.20
CA ASP A 150 14.77 -11.90 -14.18
C ASP A 150 13.95 -12.11 -15.46
N ASP A 151 13.73 -13.35 -15.86
CA ASP A 151 12.86 -13.74 -16.99
C ASP A 151 11.41 -13.27 -16.80
N PHE A 152 10.89 -13.27 -15.57
CA PHE A 152 9.54 -12.80 -15.27
C PHE A 152 9.45 -11.26 -15.34
N VAL A 153 10.49 -10.57 -14.88
CA VAL A 153 10.59 -9.10 -15.01
C VAL A 153 10.64 -8.70 -16.50
N GLU A 154 11.41 -9.42 -17.30
CA GLU A 154 11.47 -9.23 -18.76
C GLU A 154 10.13 -9.51 -19.43
N GLN A 155 9.46 -10.61 -19.08
CA GLN A 155 8.12 -10.95 -19.58
C GLN A 155 7.09 -9.88 -19.19
N MET A 156 7.07 -9.45 -17.92
CA MET A 156 6.18 -8.37 -17.46
C MET A 156 6.42 -7.08 -18.22
N ARG A 157 7.69 -6.71 -18.45
CA ARG A 157 8.04 -5.52 -19.24
C ARG A 157 7.55 -5.65 -20.68
N GLY A 158 7.70 -6.84 -21.28
CA GLY A 158 7.15 -7.15 -22.60
C GLY A 158 5.64 -6.98 -22.66
N VAL A 159 4.90 -7.55 -21.69
CA VAL A 159 3.44 -7.45 -21.62
C VAL A 159 2.98 -5.98 -21.42
N ILE A 160 3.66 -5.22 -20.56
CA ILE A 160 3.35 -3.80 -20.36
C ILE A 160 3.57 -3.00 -21.65
N THR A 161 4.65 -3.25 -22.36
CA THR A 161 4.93 -2.57 -23.63
C THR A 161 3.88 -2.90 -24.69
N GLU A 162 3.51 -4.19 -24.82
CA GLU A 162 2.46 -4.64 -25.73
C GLU A 162 1.10 -4.02 -25.40
N LEU A 163 0.69 -4.02 -24.12
CA LEU A 163 -0.55 -3.37 -23.69
C LEU A 163 -0.55 -1.86 -23.97
N THR A 164 0.57 -1.20 -23.76
CA THR A 164 0.72 0.23 -24.07
C THR A 164 0.50 0.49 -25.57
N THR A 165 1.10 -0.33 -26.42
CA THR A 165 0.94 -0.25 -27.88
C THR A 165 -0.52 -0.47 -28.29
N GLN A 166 -1.17 -1.52 -27.74
CA GLN A 166 -2.57 -1.80 -28.03
C GLN A 166 -3.52 -0.67 -27.57
N VAL A 167 -3.23 -0.05 -26.44
CA VAL A 167 -4.02 1.11 -25.95
C VAL A 167 -3.87 2.31 -26.90
N GLU A 168 -2.66 2.60 -27.39
CA GLU A 168 -2.44 3.70 -28.34
C GLU A 168 -3.12 3.40 -29.69
N GLU A 169 -3.07 2.17 -30.20
CA GLU A 169 -3.77 1.76 -31.43
C GLU A 169 -5.30 1.87 -31.24
N ALA A 170 -5.83 1.41 -30.11
CA ALA A 170 -7.27 1.52 -29.80
C ALA A 170 -7.71 2.98 -29.72
N LYS A 171 -6.88 3.85 -29.13
CA LYS A 171 -7.13 5.30 -29.07
C LYS A 171 -7.10 5.93 -30.46
N GLY A 172 -6.14 5.55 -31.31
CA GLY A 172 -6.07 5.99 -32.72
C GLY A 172 -7.31 5.57 -33.52
N SER A 173 -7.72 4.30 -33.39
CA SER A 173 -8.92 3.77 -34.03
C SER A 173 -10.21 4.46 -33.54
N SER A 174 -10.31 4.75 -32.25
CA SER A 174 -11.43 5.50 -31.66
C SER A 174 -11.52 6.94 -32.24
N GLN A 175 -10.37 7.59 -32.40
CA GLN A 175 -10.34 8.93 -32.99
C GLN A 175 -10.76 8.90 -34.46
N GLN A 176 -10.26 7.95 -35.25
CA GLN A 176 -10.68 7.77 -36.64
C GLN A 176 -12.18 7.51 -36.76
N ALA A 177 -12.73 6.68 -35.88
CA ALA A 177 -14.17 6.42 -35.85
C ALA A 177 -15.00 7.69 -35.54
N ARG A 178 -14.51 8.53 -34.60
CA ARG A 178 -15.14 9.81 -34.28
C ARG A 178 -15.10 10.79 -35.49
N ASP A 179 -13.98 10.88 -36.17
CA ASP A 179 -13.81 11.77 -37.31
C ASP A 179 -14.67 11.29 -38.48
N ALA A 180 -14.75 9.98 -38.72
CA ALA A 180 -15.65 9.40 -39.71
C ALA A 180 -17.13 9.65 -39.37
N ALA A 181 -17.52 9.52 -38.10
CA ALA A 181 -18.89 9.84 -37.66
C ALA A 181 -19.22 11.32 -37.80
N ALA A 182 -18.29 12.23 -37.53
CA ALA A 182 -18.45 13.65 -37.70
C ALA A 182 -18.65 13.99 -39.19
N SER A 183 -17.82 13.43 -40.09
CA SER A 183 -17.95 13.61 -41.56
C SER A 183 -19.26 13.03 -42.11
N ALA A 184 -19.71 11.89 -41.60
CA ALA A 184 -20.98 11.32 -41.96
C ALA A 184 -22.17 12.19 -41.50
N ALA A 185 -22.09 12.79 -40.33
CA ALA A 185 -23.10 13.70 -39.80
C ALA A 185 -23.18 15.00 -40.64
N GLU A 186 -22.04 15.54 -41.06
CA GLU A 186 -21.95 16.69 -41.94
C GLU A 186 -22.58 16.38 -43.32
N SER A 187 -22.22 15.26 -43.94
CA SER A 187 -22.79 14.79 -45.20
C SER A 187 -24.30 14.56 -45.10
N ALA A 188 -24.79 14.00 -44.00
CA ALA A 188 -26.24 13.85 -43.77
C ALA A 188 -26.97 15.20 -43.69
N THR A 189 -26.32 16.22 -43.10
CA THR A 189 -26.88 17.56 -43.02
C THR A 189 -26.94 18.23 -44.41
N GLU A 190 -25.91 18.06 -45.24
CA GLU A 190 -25.89 18.57 -46.63
C GLU A 190 -26.94 17.88 -47.51
N ILE A 191 -27.07 16.53 -47.37
CA ILE A 191 -28.12 15.78 -48.11
C ILE A 191 -29.51 16.28 -47.71
N LYS A 192 -29.75 16.49 -46.41
CA LYS A 192 -31.02 17.03 -45.94
C LYS A 192 -31.30 18.43 -46.52
N ALA A 193 -30.31 19.33 -46.49
CA ALA A 193 -30.43 20.66 -47.06
C ALA A 193 -30.72 20.63 -48.60
N SER A 194 -30.09 19.68 -49.30
CA SER A 194 -30.31 19.47 -50.73
C SER A 194 -31.71 18.90 -51.00
N ALA A 195 -32.19 17.97 -50.20
CA ALA A 195 -33.55 17.43 -50.29
C ALA A 195 -34.61 18.48 -49.98
N ASP A 196 -34.43 19.36 -49.01
CA ASP A 196 -35.32 20.45 -48.67
C ASP A 196 -35.39 21.46 -49.81
N ARG A 197 -34.29 21.79 -50.50
CA ARG A 197 -34.24 22.63 -51.67
C ARG A 197 -34.98 22.00 -52.85
N ALA A 198 -34.74 20.70 -53.11
CA ALA A 198 -35.45 19.99 -54.19
C ALA A 198 -36.95 19.91 -53.92
N TYR A 199 -37.36 19.73 -52.67
CA TYR A 199 -38.78 19.77 -52.28
C TYR A 199 -39.42 21.15 -52.57
N LEU A 200 -38.73 22.24 -52.18
CA LEU A 200 -39.19 23.59 -52.43
C LEU A 200 -39.30 23.89 -53.94
N VAL A 201 -38.32 23.48 -54.76
CA VAL A 201 -38.37 23.63 -56.23
C VAL A 201 -39.48 22.81 -56.82
N GLY A 202 -39.70 21.56 -56.34
CA GLY A 202 -40.77 20.69 -56.73
C GLY A 202 -42.15 21.31 -56.44
N MET A 203 -42.33 21.85 -55.23
CA MET A 203 -43.55 22.54 -54.82
C MET A 203 -43.83 23.82 -55.72
N ALA A 204 -42.78 24.60 -55.98
CA ALA A 204 -42.86 25.75 -56.84
C ALA A 204 -43.27 25.35 -58.31
N GLY A 205 -42.64 24.24 -58.81
CA GLY A 205 -42.95 23.66 -60.10
C GLY A 205 -44.43 23.22 -60.27
N ILE A 206 -44.94 22.54 -59.19
CA ILE A 206 -46.34 22.11 -59.13
C ILE A 206 -47.25 23.35 -59.13
N GLY A 207 -46.92 24.42 -58.40
CA GLY A 207 -47.67 25.66 -58.34
C GLY A 207 -47.77 26.37 -59.73
N VAL A 208 -46.63 26.49 -60.42
CA VAL A 208 -46.53 27.03 -61.73
C VAL A 208 -47.31 26.18 -62.78
N GLY A 209 -47.17 24.86 -62.70
CA GLY A 209 -47.87 23.90 -63.52
C GLY A 209 -49.43 24.04 -63.41
N ALA A 210 -49.90 24.07 -62.15
CA ALA A 210 -51.32 24.26 -61.85
C ALA A 210 -51.87 25.61 -62.39
N ALA A 211 -51.08 26.67 -62.19
CA ALA A 211 -51.46 28.01 -62.78
C ALA A 211 -51.49 27.98 -64.28
N GLY A 212 -50.51 27.31 -64.94
CA GLY A 212 -50.49 27.13 -66.39
C GLY A 212 -51.73 26.39 -66.94
N ILE A 213 -52.09 25.30 -66.24
CA ILE A 213 -53.33 24.53 -66.61
C ILE A 213 -54.57 25.40 -66.43
N ALA A 214 -54.70 26.19 -65.37
CA ALA A 214 -55.86 27.08 -65.15
C ALA A 214 -55.96 28.14 -66.23
N ILE A 215 -54.81 28.73 -66.61
CA ILE A 215 -54.80 29.72 -67.72
C ILE A 215 -55.22 29.10 -69.07
N ALA A 216 -54.72 27.88 -69.36
CA ALA A 216 -55.07 27.14 -70.57
C ALA A 216 -56.56 26.82 -70.65
N VAL A 217 -57.16 26.35 -69.53
CA VAL A 217 -58.58 26.09 -69.43
C VAL A 217 -59.43 27.36 -69.63
N VAL A 218 -59.01 28.50 -69.10
CA VAL A 218 -59.67 29.78 -69.26
C VAL A 218 -59.56 30.26 -70.70
N ALA A 219 -58.42 30.12 -71.38
CA ALA A 219 -58.20 30.46 -72.74
C ALA A 219 -59.08 29.62 -73.70
N LEU A 220 -59.17 28.31 -73.44
CA LEU A 220 -60.01 27.40 -74.21
C LEU A 220 -61.50 27.68 -74.05
N ARG A 221 -61.98 28.25 -72.97
CA ARG A 221 -63.37 28.63 -72.73
C ARG A 221 -63.73 29.95 -73.36
N ARG A 222 -62.76 30.77 -73.80
CA ARG A 222 -62.95 32.04 -74.42
C ARG A 222 -62.80 32.02 -75.95
N ALA A 223 -62.30 30.92 -76.52
CA ALA A 223 -62.29 30.63 -77.97
C ALA A 223 -63.56 29.90 -78.38
#